data_5fcc6a7511c8c9544bdaed618ad93e5d
#
_entry.id   5fcc6a7511c8c9544bdaed618ad93e5d
#
_cell.length_a   1.000
_cell.length_b   1.000
_cell.length_c   1.000
_cell.angle_alpha   90.00
_cell.angle_beta   90.00
_cell.angle_gamma   90.00
#
_symmetry.space_group_name_H-M   'P 1'
#
loop_
_entity.id
_entity.type
_entity.pdbx_description
1 polymer ?
#
loop_
_entity_poly.entity_id
_entity_poly.type
_entity_poly.pdbx_seq_one_letter_code
_entity_poly.pdbx_strand_id
1 'polypeptide(L)'
;YSSAASDVYKRQVLRRVGDMRWMQIAIKPAKPLAFGTIGDTPIFGLPGNPVSSMVSYELFARSGLRSMMGFPQAVRPTIQGIAATPLQRRPDGKIHFARVDVKYEGSELAAHSISGQGSHMLAAMARSNALAVLPDGDGCQPGDPVDLLLLH
;
A
#
# COMPACT_ATOMS: atom_id res chain seq x y z
N TYR A 1 2.15 24.53 -8.93
CA TYR A 1 2.61 24.45 -7.52
C TYR A 1 3.38 23.16 -7.32
N SER A 2 4.66 23.27 -6.95
CA SER A 2 5.49 22.11 -6.69
C SER A 2 4.95 21.39 -5.43
N SER A 3 4.65 20.10 -5.55
CA SER A 3 4.22 19.26 -4.44
C SER A 3 5.21 19.30 -3.25
N ALA A 4 6.50 19.46 -3.53
CA ALA A 4 7.55 19.55 -2.51
C ALA A 4 7.41 20.77 -1.59
N ALA A 5 7.10 21.96 -2.12
CA ALA A 5 6.91 23.17 -1.32
C ALA A 5 5.66 23.06 -0.41
N SER A 6 4.57 22.49 -0.93
CA SER A 6 3.37 22.18 -0.17
C SER A 6 3.65 21.18 0.96
N ASP A 7 4.47 20.18 0.71
CA ASP A 7 4.82 19.17 1.71
C ASP A 7 5.69 19.74 2.84
N VAL A 8 6.63 20.65 2.52
CA VAL A 8 7.45 21.34 3.53
C VAL A 8 6.56 22.19 4.45
N TYR A 9 5.62 22.96 3.87
CA TYR A 9 4.70 23.79 4.66
C TYR A 9 3.80 22.95 5.57
N LYS A 10 3.19 21.89 5.05
CA LYS A 10 2.39 20.94 5.85
C LYS A 10 3.17 20.36 7.02
N ARG A 11 4.43 19.97 6.80
CA ARG A 11 5.31 19.46 7.85
C ARG A 11 5.56 20.50 8.94
N GLN A 12 5.81 21.75 8.55
CA GLN A 12 6.04 22.84 9.52
C GLN A 12 4.81 23.13 10.39
N VAL A 13 3.63 23.17 9.78
CA VAL A 13 2.37 23.38 10.51
C VAL A 13 2.11 22.22 11.46
N LEU A 14 2.15 20.99 10.98
CA LEU A 14 1.85 19.81 11.79
C LEU A 14 2.82 19.64 12.97
N ARG A 15 4.09 20.02 12.83
CA ARG A 15 5.07 20.02 13.93
C ARG A 15 4.75 21.06 15.02
N ARG A 16 4.02 22.12 14.68
CA ARG A 16 3.65 23.17 15.64
C ARG A 16 2.38 22.84 16.42
N VAL A 17 1.47 22.07 15.80
CA VAL A 17 0.13 21.85 16.35
C VAL A 17 -0.08 20.44 16.91
N GLY A 18 0.86 19.51 16.69
CA GLY A 18 0.72 18.13 17.11
C GLY A 18 2.04 17.42 17.33
N ASP A 19 1.96 16.22 17.93
CA ASP A 19 3.09 15.29 18.03
C ASP A 19 3.11 14.37 16.80
N MET A 20 3.94 14.73 15.81
CA MET A 20 3.99 14.06 14.52
C MET A 20 5.34 13.38 14.29
N ARG A 21 5.31 12.11 13.92
CA ARG A 21 6.46 11.31 13.48
C ARG A 21 6.47 11.18 11.97
N TRP A 22 7.65 11.40 11.38
CA TRP A 22 7.88 11.31 9.93
C TRP A 22 8.78 10.12 9.67
N MET A 23 8.27 9.14 8.96
CA MET A 23 8.93 7.86 8.77
C MET A 23 9.19 7.58 7.29
N GLN A 24 10.25 6.82 7.04
CA GLN A 24 10.49 6.16 5.77
C GLN A 24 10.37 4.65 6.00
N ILE A 25 9.35 4.06 5.42
CA ILE A 25 9.08 2.63 5.57
C ILE A 25 9.73 1.88 4.41
N ALA A 26 10.30 0.70 4.69
CA ALA A 26 10.93 -0.14 3.68
C ALA A 26 9.90 -0.87 2.80
N ILE A 27 9.02 -0.11 2.17
CA ILE A 27 7.98 -0.61 1.24
C ILE A 27 8.00 0.16 -0.08
N LYS A 28 7.38 -0.43 -1.10
CA LYS A 28 7.17 0.19 -2.41
C LYS A 28 5.83 -0.26 -3.01
N PRO A 29 4.94 0.69 -3.43
CA PRO A 29 5.02 2.14 -3.24
C PRO A 29 4.82 2.55 -1.77
N ALA A 30 4.70 3.85 -1.51
CA ALA A 30 4.32 4.40 -0.20
C ALA A 30 5.43 4.45 0.87
N LYS A 31 6.70 4.64 0.44
CA LYS A 31 7.83 4.81 1.35
C LYS A 31 7.64 5.89 2.44
N PRO A 32 7.19 7.13 2.14
CA PRO A 32 6.98 8.15 3.17
C PRO A 32 5.63 7.98 3.86
N LEU A 33 5.64 8.03 5.19
CA LEU A 33 4.46 8.05 6.04
C LEU A 33 4.65 9.07 7.16
N ALA A 34 3.61 9.82 7.49
CA ALA A 34 3.55 10.60 8.70
C ALA A 34 2.41 10.09 9.58
N PHE A 35 2.66 9.97 10.87
CA PHE A 35 1.67 9.58 11.85
C PHE A 35 1.88 10.34 13.15
N GLY A 36 0.80 10.72 13.81
CA GLY A 36 0.83 11.39 15.10
C GLY A 36 -0.55 11.79 15.55
N THR A 37 -0.61 12.73 16.50
CA THR A 37 -1.85 13.24 17.05
C THR A 37 -1.86 14.77 17.09
N ILE A 38 -3.06 15.34 17.00
CA ILE A 38 -3.36 16.74 17.35
C ILE A 38 -4.41 16.69 18.46
N GLY A 39 -3.99 16.99 19.70
CA GLY A 39 -4.77 16.61 20.88
C GLY A 39 -4.98 15.09 20.88
N ASP A 40 -6.23 14.65 21.02
CA ASP A 40 -6.59 13.23 21.01
C ASP A 40 -6.93 12.69 19.61
N THR A 41 -6.81 13.51 18.57
CA THR A 41 -7.16 13.11 17.21
C THR A 41 -5.96 12.53 16.47
N PRO A 42 -5.98 11.26 16.04
CA PRO A 42 -4.90 10.67 15.23
C PRO A 42 -4.89 11.27 13.82
N ILE A 43 -3.70 11.53 13.34
CA ILE A 43 -3.43 12.09 12.01
C ILE A 43 -2.55 11.14 11.21
N PHE A 44 -2.99 10.77 10.02
CA PHE A 44 -2.22 10.00 9.02
C PHE A 44 -1.87 10.90 7.85
N GLY A 45 -0.58 11.18 7.67
CA GLY A 45 -0.07 11.93 6.52
C GLY A 45 0.30 10.97 5.40
N LEU A 46 -0.56 10.87 4.39
CA LEU A 46 -0.37 9.98 3.24
C LEU A 46 0.44 10.67 2.13
N PRO A 47 1.16 9.91 1.28
CA PRO A 47 1.89 10.44 0.14
C PRO A 47 0.98 11.18 -0.86
N GLY A 48 1.52 12.15 -1.59
CA GLY A 48 0.76 12.87 -2.62
C GLY A 48 0.51 12.07 -3.91
N ASN A 49 1.30 11.03 -4.19
CA ASN A 49 1.05 10.13 -5.32
C ASN A 49 -0.19 9.25 -5.02
N PRO A 50 -1.23 9.24 -5.88
CA PRO A 50 -2.49 8.54 -5.60
C PRO A 50 -2.33 7.06 -5.28
N VAL A 51 -1.50 6.33 -6.04
CA VAL A 51 -1.25 4.91 -5.80
C VAL A 51 -0.55 4.68 -4.45
N SER A 52 0.44 5.50 -4.13
CA SER A 52 1.13 5.45 -2.84
C SER A 52 0.18 5.78 -1.69
N SER A 53 -0.71 6.75 -1.90
CA SER A 53 -1.71 7.16 -0.91
C SER A 53 -2.69 6.02 -0.60
N MET A 54 -3.20 5.35 -1.63
CA MET A 54 -4.11 4.20 -1.45
C MET A 54 -3.43 3.03 -0.74
N VAL A 55 -2.20 2.68 -1.14
CA VAL A 55 -1.44 1.62 -0.45
C VAL A 55 -1.17 2.00 1.00
N SER A 56 -0.75 3.24 1.29
CA SER A 56 -0.58 3.71 2.67
C SER A 56 -1.89 3.69 3.46
N TYR A 57 -3.00 4.07 2.84
CA TYR A 57 -4.31 3.99 3.47
C TYR A 57 -4.64 2.55 3.87
N GLU A 58 -4.56 1.60 2.94
CA GLU A 58 -4.91 0.19 3.19
C GLU A 58 -4.03 -0.46 4.26
N LEU A 59 -2.73 -0.15 4.26
CA LEU A 59 -1.79 -0.76 5.20
C LEU A 59 -1.84 -0.12 6.59
N PHE A 60 -2.03 1.20 6.70
CA PHE A 60 -1.85 1.94 7.95
C PHE A 60 -3.11 2.66 8.42
N ALA A 61 -3.64 3.60 7.63
CA ALA A 61 -4.75 4.46 8.08
C ALA A 61 -6.03 3.65 8.31
N ARG A 62 -6.36 2.73 7.41
CA ARG A 62 -7.51 1.83 7.54
C ARG A 62 -7.46 1.00 8.82
N SER A 63 -6.28 0.46 9.14
CA SER A 63 -6.10 -0.33 10.38
C SER A 63 -6.33 0.52 11.62
N GLY A 64 -5.81 1.74 11.64
CA GLY A 64 -6.07 2.69 12.72
C GLY A 64 -7.55 3.05 12.86
N LEU A 65 -8.21 3.37 11.75
CA LEU A 65 -9.65 3.68 11.75
C LEU A 65 -10.50 2.50 12.25
N ARG A 66 -10.22 1.30 11.78
CA ARG A 66 -10.95 0.10 12.24
C ARG A 66 -10.73 -0.17 13.72
N SER A 67 -9.51 0.03 14.22
CA SER A 67 -9.21 -0.09 15.63
C SER A 67 -10.01 0.92 16.47
N MET A 68 -10.09 2.17 16.03
CA MET A 68 -10.91 3.21 16.67
C MET A 68 -12.41 2.89 16.64
N MET A 69 -12.87 2.21 15.61
CA MET A 69 -14.27 1.75 15.47
C MET A 69 -14.56 0.47 16.28
N GLY A 70 -13.57 -0.09 17.00
CA GLY A 70 -13.74 -1.28 17.83
C GLY A 70 -13.75 -2.61 17.06
N PHE A 71 -13.30 -2.65 15.81
CA PHE A 71 -13.22 -3.92 15.09
C PHE A 71 -12.13 -4.82 15.68
N PRO A 72 -12.41 -6.09 16.00
CA PRO A 72 -11.43 -7.00 16.60
C PRO A 72 -10.28 -7.35 15.62
N GLN A 73 -10.55 -7.34 14.31
CA GLN A 73 -9.55 -7.48 13.27
C GLN A 73 -9.37 -6.15 12.54
N ALA A 74 -8.44 -5.34 13.02
CA ALA A 74 -8.13 -4.05 12.42
C ALA A 74 -7.29 -4.19 11.14
N VAL A 75 -6.28 -5.08 11.16
CA VAL A 75 -5.38 -5.34 10.03
C VAL A 75 -6.05 -6.29 9.03
N ARG A 76 -5.83 -6.07 7.73
CA ARG A 76 -6.26 -7.04 6.72
C ARG A 76 -5.46 -8.34 6.86
N PRO A 77 -6.11 -9.50 6.85
CA PRO A 77 -5.38 -10.76 6.74
C PRO A 77 -4.74 -10.90 5.35
N THR A 78 -3.60 -11.53 5.31
CA THR A 78 -3.05 -12.09 4.08
C THR A 78 -3.66 -13.46 3.83
N ILE A 79 -3.89 -13.75 2.55
CA ILE A 79 -4.27 -15.08 2.07
C ILE A 79 -3.26 -15.55 1.04
N GLN A 80 -3.07 -16.83 0.91
CA GLN A 80 -2.17 -17.39 -0.11
C GLN A 80 -2.91 -17.61 -1.42
N GLY A 81 -2.22 -17.27 -2.52
CA GLY A 81 -2.59 -17.56 -3.89
C GLY A 81 -1.37 -17.95 -4.68
N ILE A 82 -1.53 -18.06 -6.00
CA ILE A 82 -0.45 -18.32 -6.95
C ILE A 82 -0.27 -17.14 -7.90
N ALA A 83 0.95 -16.87 -8.32
CA ALA A 83 1.21 -15.92 -9.39
C ALA A 83 0.79 -16.55 -10.74
N ALA A 84 -0.24 -16.02 -11.40
CA ALA A 84 -0.65 -16.49 -12.73
C ALA A 84 0.22 -15.88 -13.84
N THR A 85 0.78 -14.72 -13.59
CA THR A 85 1.71 -14.03 -14.49
C THR A 85 2.95 -13.58 -13.72
N PRO A 86 4.09 -13.33 -14.38
CA PRO A 86 5.30 -12.88 -13.69
C PRO A 86 5.04 -11.58 -12.89
N LEU A 87 5.35 -11.60 -11.59
CA LEU A 87 5.31 -10.44 -10.71
C LEU A 87 6.75 -9.97 -10.47
N GLN A 88 7.31 -9.31 -11.48
CA GLN A 88 8.72 -8.92 -11.50
C GLN A 88 9.02 -7.75 -10.59
N ARG A 89 10.15 -7.82 -9.92
CA ARG A 89 10.78 -6.72 -9.19
C ARG A 89 12.30 -6.86 -9.23
N ARG A 90 13.00 -5.81 -8.80
CA ARG A 90 14.45 -5.88 -8.56
C ARG A 90 14.69 -5.75 -7.06
N PRO A 91 15.67 -6.47 -6.50
CA PRO A 91 16.07 -6.32 -5.11
C PRO A 91 16.42 -4.85 -4.80
N ASP A 92 15.82 -4.29 -3.75
CA ASP A 92 16.06 -2.91 -3.32
C ASP A 92 15.89 -2.72 -1.80
N GLY A 93 15.90 -3.83 -1.04
CA GLY A 93 15.77 -3.85 0.42
C GLY A 93 14.38 -3.51 0.93
N LYS A 94 13.32 -3.65 0.12
CA LYS A 94 11.95 -3.30 0.49
C LYS A 94 10.98 -4.44 0.24
N ILE A 95 9.81 -4.37 0.85
CA ILE A 95 8.65 -5.16 0.46
C ILE A 95 7.89 -4.40 -0.63
N HIS A 96 7.61 -5.04 -1.75
CA HIS A 96 6.78 -4.45 -2.79
C HIS A 96 5.32 -4.91 -2.65
N PHE A 97 4.40 -3.96 -2.76
CA PHE A 97 2.96 -4.20 -2.86
C PHE A 97 2.55 -3.99 -4.31
N ALA A 98 2.51 -5.08 -5.07
CA ALA A 98 2.14 -5.05 -6.48
C ALA A 98 0.62 -5.13 -6.63
N ARG A 99 0.04 -4.29 -7.49
CA ARG A 99 -1.38 -4.35 -7.82
C ARG A 99 -1.66 -5.54 -8.71
N VAL A 100 -2.61 -6.36 -8.32
CA VAL A 100 -3.01 -7.55 -9.07
C VAL A 100 -4.53 -7.64 -9.21
N ASP A 101 -4.96 -8.29 -10.25
CA ASP A 101 -6.33 -8.79 -10.41
C ASP A 101 -6.33 -10.27 -10.02
N VAL A 102 -7.03 -10.60 -8.94
CA VAL A 102 -7.11 -11.95 -8.40
C VAL A 102 -8.42 -12.59 -8.79
N LYS A 103 -8.35 -13.80 -9.32
CA LYS A 103 -9.50 -14.60 -9.74
C LYS A 103 -9.33 -16.04 -9.28
N TYR A 104 -10.45 -16.75 -9.13
CA TYR A 104 -10.40 -18.19 -8.98
C TYR A 104 -10.11 -18.86 -10.33
N GLU A 105 -9.07 -19.68 -10.39
CA GLU A 105 -8.74 -20.59 -11.48
C GLU A 105 -8.76 -22.01 -10.91
N GLY A 106 -9.83 -22.73 -11.18
CA GLY A 106 -10.09 -23.98 -10.48
C GLY A 106 -10.36 -23.74 -8.99
N SER A 107 -9.55 -24.34 -8.12
CA SER A 107 -9.60 -24.20 -6.67
C SER A 107 -8.62 -23.16 -6.08
N GLU A 108 -7.78 -22.55 -6.92
CA GLU A 108 -6.73 -21.65 -6.49
C GLU A 108 -7.04 -20.19 -6.79
N LEU A 109 -6.52 -19.29 -5.95
CA LEU A 109 -6.56 -17.86 -6.20
C LEU A 109 -5.36 -17.47 -7.08
N ALA A 110 -5.62 -17.12 -8.32
CA ALA A 110 -4.64 -16.76 -9.33
C ALA A 110 -4.46 -15.24 -9.41
N ALA A 111 -3.24 -14.75 -9.20
CA ALA A 111 -2.89 -13.34 -9.21
C ALA A 111 -2.31 -12.93 -10.56
N HIS A 112 -3.03 -12.07 -11.28
CA HIS A 112 -2.62 -11.54 -12.57
C HIS A 112 -2.02 -10.14 -12.40
N SER A 113 -0.83 -9.93 -12.93
CA SER A 113 -0.20 -8.60 -12.97
C SER A 113 -1.05 -7.64 -13.78
N ILE A 114 -1.27 -6.43 -13.24
CA ILE A 114 -1.93 -5.36 -13.96
C ILE A 114 -0.86 -4.43 -14.51
N SER A 115 -0.70 -4.43 -15.84
CA SER A 115 0.19 -3.51 -16.54
C SER A 115 -0.39 -2.11 -16.61
N GLY A 116 0.45 -1.08 -16.51
CA GLY A 116 0.08 0.32 -16.69
C GLY A 116 1.07 1.25 -16.01
N GLN A 117 1.69 2.14 -16.80
CA GLN A 117 2.55 3.22 -16.31
C GLN A 117 1.92 4.58 -16.66
N GLY A 118 2.24 5.61 -15.87
CA GLY A 118 1.80 6.98 -16.13
C GLY A 118 0.34 7.26 -15.73
N SER A 119 -0.38 8.01 -16.56
CA SER A 119 -1.78 8.41 -16.32
C SER A 119 -2.76 7.23 -16.21
N HIS A 120 -2.38 6.06 -16.71
CA HIS A 120 -3.13 4.82 -16.57
C HIS A 120 -3.02 4.18 -15.17
N MET A 121 -2.24 4.75 -14.26
CA MET A 121 -2.04 4.21 -12.91
C MET A 121 -3.33 4.18 -12.07
N LEU A 122 -4.20 5.19 -12.20
CA LEU A 122 -5.50 5.21 -11.51
C LEU A 122 -6.46 4.17 -12.10
N ALA A 123 -6.49 4.04 -13.42
CA ALA A 123 -7.29 3.01 -14.09
C ALA A 123 -6.81 1.59 -13.76
N ALA A 124 -5.49 1.40 -13.64
CA ALA A 124 -4.92 0.14 -13.17
C ALA A 124 -5.27 -0.13 -11.69
N MET A 125 -5.32 0.92 -10.86
CA MET A 125 -5.76 0.80 -9.47
C MET A 125 -7.24 0.42 -9.36
N ALA A 126 -8.09 1.03 -10.18
CA ALA A 126 -9.53 0.71 -10.21
C ALA A 126 -9.83 -0.74 -10.66
N ARG A 127 -8.92 -1.35 -11.42
CA ARG A 127 -9.05 -2.75 -11.87
C ARG A 127 -8.40 -3.75 -10.91
N SER A 128 -7.61 -3.29 -9.94
CA SER A 128 -7.00 -4.18 -8.96
C SER A 128 -7.97 -4.48 -7.83
N ASN A 129 -8.08 -5.74 -7.46
CA ASN A 129 -8.86 -6.18 -6.31
C ASN A 129 -8.00 -6.71 -5.16
N ALA A 130 -6.66 -6.74 -5.37
CA ALA A 130 -5.70 -7.17 -4.36
C ALA A 130 -4.33 -6.50 -4.53
N LEU A 131 -3.53 -6.59 -3.46
CA LEU A 131 -2.11 -6.29 -3.48
C LEU A 131 -1.33 -7.59 -3.23
N ALA A 132 -0.47 -7.97 -4.16
CA ALA A 132 0.50 -9.03 -3.94
C ALA A 132 1.66 -8.51 -3.09
N VAL A 133 2.00 -9.23 -2.03
CA VAL A 133 3.10 -8.90 -1.11
C VAL A 133 4.35 -9.62 -1.59
N LEU A 134 5.29 -8.87 -2.13
CA LEU A 134 6.53 -9.40 -2.68
C LEU A 134 7.70 -9.04 -1.75
N PRO A 135 8.23 -9.98 -0.98
CA PRO A 135 9.44 -9.80 -0.19
C PRO A 135 10.62 -9.33 -1.05
N ASP A 136 11.71 -8.89 -0.42
CA ASP A 136 12.90 -8.52 -1.19
C ASP A 136 13.46 -9.71 -1.96
N GLY A 137 13.81 -9.50 -3.23
CA GLY A 137 14.23 -10.56 -4.18
C GLY A 137 13.84 -10.21 -5.61
N ASP A 138 13.71 -11.22 -6.45
CA ASP A 138 13.44 -11.08 -7.90
C ASP A 138 11.95 -11.11 -8.27
N GLY A 139 11.07 -11.28 -7.27
CA GLY A 139 9.62 -11.41 -7.45
C GLY A 139 9.18 -12.87 -7.58
N CYS A 140 8.01 -13.08 -8.22
CA CYS A 140 7.41 -14.40 -8.40
C CYS A 140 7.30 -14.74 -9.88
N GLN A 141 7.55 -16.03 -10.22
CA GLN A 141 7.28 -16.61 -11.54
C GLN A 141 5.87 -17.22 -11.56
N PRO A 142 5.29 -17.47 -12.73
CA PRO A 142 4.03 -18.18 -12.82
C PRO A 142 4.08 -19.54 -12.10
N GLY A 143 3.08 -19.80 -11.26
CA GLY A 143 3.00 -20.97 -10.39
C GLY A 143 3.62 -20.80 -9.00
N ASP A 144 4.40 -19.76 -8.74
CA ASP A 144 4.95 -19.50 -7.41
C ASP A 144 3.86 -19.06 -6.43
N PRO A 145 3.94 -19.46 -5.14
CA PRO A 145 3.04 -18.98 -4.11
C PRO A 145 3.27 -17.48 -3.85
N VAL A 146 2.19 -16.76 -3.59
CA VAL A 146 2.24 -15.34 -3.29
C VAL A 146 1.22 -14.97 -2.23
N ASP A 147 1.62 -14.14 -1.26
CA ASP A 147 0.73 -13.58 -0.27
C ASP A 147 -0.08 -12.43 -0.87
N LEU A 148 -1.38 -12.43 -0.62
CA LEU A 148 -2.34 -11.50 -1.19
C LEU A 148 -3.09 -10.75 -0.09
N LEU A 149 -3.19 -9.44 -0.21
CA LEU A 149 -4.09 -8.58 0.56
C LEU A 149 -5.29 -8.24 -0.32
N LEU A 150 -6.44 -8.86 -0.08
CA LEU A 150 -7.66 -8.54 -0.81
C LEU A 150 -8.17 -7.15 -0.41
N LEU A 151 -8.57 -6.34 -1.37
CA LEU A 151 -9.01 -4.95 -1.15
C LEU A 151 -10.53 -4.83 -0.94
N HIS A 152 -11.29 -5.85 -1.30
CA HIS A 152 -12.75 -5.90 -1.17
C HIS A 152 -13.20 -7.10 -0.36
#